data_56f4115bf29ed81a24296db3dec59ca8
#
_entry.id   56f4115bf29ed81a24296db3dec59ca8
#
_cell.length_a   1.000
_cell.length_b   1.000
_cell.length_c   1.000
_cell.angle_alpha   90.00
_cell.angle_beta   90.00
_cell.angle_gamma   90.00
#
_symmetry.space_group_name_H-M   'P 1'
#
loop_
_entity.id
_entity.type
_entity.pdbx_description
1 polymer ?
#
loop_
_entity_poly.entity_id
_entity_poly.type
_entity_poly.pdbx_seq_one_letter_code
_entity_poly.pdbx_strand_id
1 'polypeptide(L)'
;SLGLVGSEMCIRDSPGTHLIVALELMVIIASLVLVAAAVTACILSYYKSKKTGQKFFSRLTYRALWNFSLPMLTGGVLCISIMMHEYYDILASVMLLFYGLALVNVSKFTYSSIVWLGYAFICLGVVDCFWEGHSLLFWTIGFGGFHILYGILFYLHYERKRS
;
A
#
# COMPACT_ATOMS: atom_id res chain seq x y z
N SER A 1 9.54 0.97 49.74
CA SER A 1 9.52 1.90 48.60
C SER A 1 10.51 1.56 47.47
N LEU A 2 11.59 0.82 47.77
CA LEU A 2 12.57 0.36 46.79
C LEU A 2 12.06 -0.78 45.91
N GLY A 3 11.09 -1.58 46.34
CA GLY A 3 10.49 -2.68 45.59
C GLY A 3 9.60 -2.22 44.42
N LEU A 4 8.92 -1.08 44.56
CA LEU A 4 8.02 -0.51 43.54
C LEU A 4 8.83 0.09 42.38
N VAL A 5 9.94 0.73 42.65
CA VAL A 5 10.82 1.30 41.61
C VAL A 5 11.48 0.20 40.77
N GLY A 6 11.80 -0.93 41.41
CA GLY A 6 12.37 -2.09 40.70
C GLY A 6 11.35 -2.79 39.79
N SER A 7 10.09 -2.85 40.19
CA SER A 7 9.03 -3.47 39.38
C SER A 7 8.64 -2.63 38.14
N GLU A 8 8.63 -1.32 38.28
CA GLU A 8 8.36 -0.41 37.14
C GLU A 8 9.50 -0.42 36.13
N MET A 9 10.76 -0.54 36.59
CA MET A 9 11.92 -0.63 35.71
C MET A 9 11.99 -1.98 34.97
N CYS A 10 11.55 -3.08 35.60
CA CYS A 10 11.45 -4.40 34.96
C CYS A 10 10.33 -4.48 33.89
N ILE A 11 9.23 -3.74 34.07
CA ILE A 11 8.13 -3.71 33.09
C ILE A 11 8.56 -2.92 31.83
N ARG A 12 9.44 -1.94 32.00
CA ARG A 12 9.93 -1.10 30.90
C ARG A 12 10.95 -1.79 30.01
N ASP A 13 11.66 -2.80 30.51
CA ASP A 13 12.71 -3.53 29.81
C ASP A 13 12.29 -4.92 29.32
N SER A 14 10.99 -5.24 29.34
CA SER A 14 10.52 -6.51 28.81
C SER A 14 10.59 -6.49 27.28
N PRO A 15 11.12 -7.55 26.64
CA PRO A 15 11.27 -7.60 25.17
C PRO A 15 9.95 -7.41 24.41
N GLY A 16 8.81 -7.68 25.04
CA GLY A 16 7.49 -7.42 24.49
C GLY A 16 7.14 -5.93 24.37
N THR A 17 7.61 -5.07 25.28
CA THR A 17 7.33 -3.62 25.23
C THR A 17 8.05 -2.95 24.07
N HIS A 18 9.29 -3.34 23.80
CA HIS A 18 10.06 -2.83 22.67
C HIS A 18 9.44 -3.23 21.31
N LEU A 19 8.90 -4.44 21.23
CA LEU A 19 8.22 -4.93 20.03
C LEU A 19 6.92 -4.15 19.77
N ILE A 20 6.11 -3.91 20.79
CA ILE A 20 4.85 -3.15 20.68
C ILE A 20 5.14 -1.70 20.26
N VAL A 21 6.10 -1.04 20.90
CA VAL A 21 6.51 0.34 20.55
C VAL A 21 7.05 0.40 19.12
N ALA A 22 7.83 -0.59 18.69
CA ALA A 22 8.34 -0.66 17.33
C ALA A 22 7.21 -0.83 16.29
N LEU A 23 6.21 -1.66 16.57
CA LEU A 23 5.04 -1.85 15.72
C LEU A 23 4.18 -0.59 15.63
N GLU A 24 3.92 0.10 16.75
CA GLU A 24 3.22 1.38 16.76
C GLU A 24 3.95 2.44 15.93
N LEU A 25 5.28 2.54 16.10
CA LEU A 25 6.11 3.46 15.34
C LEU A 25 6.07 3.15 13.84
N MET A 26 6.14 1.88 13.46
CA MET A 26 6.04 1.44 12.06
C MET A 26 4.69 1.82 11.44
N VAL A 27 3.58 1.64 12.17
CA VAL A 27 2.24 2.01 11.69
C VAL A 27 2.12 3.52 11.51
N ILE A 28 2.64 4.31 12.45
CA ILE A 28 2.64 5.77 12.36
C ILE A 28 3.47 6.24 11.15
N ILE A 29 4.68 5.74 10.98
CA ILE A 29 5.55 6.08 9.85
C ILE A 29 4.89 5.67 8.53
N ALA A 30 4.34 4.47 8.42
CA ALA A 30 3.65 4.00 7.23
C ALA A 30 2.45 4.87 6.88
N SER A 31 1.67 5.29 7.88
CA SER A 31 0.53 6.19 7.71
C SER A 31 0.95 7.58 7.22
N LEU A 32 2.02 8.14 7.79
CA LEU A 32 2.58 9.43 7.37
C LEU A 32 3.10 9.40 5.94
N VAL A 33 3.82 8.34 5.57
CA VAL A 33 4.33 8.14 4.20
C VAL A 33 3.18 8.00 3.21
N LEU A 34 2.13 7.27 3.57
CA LEU A 34 0.96 7.08 2.72
C LEU A 34 0.21 8.41 2.50
N VAL A 35 0.02 9.20 3.55
CA VAL A 35 -0.60 10.53 3.45
C VAL A 35 0.26 11.46 2.61
N ALA A 36 1.57 11.51 2.83
CA ALA A 36 2.50 12.32 2.04
C ALA A 36 2.49 11.93 0.56
N ALA A 37 2.48 10.63 0.25
CA ALA A 37 2.40 10.13 -1.12
C ALA A 37 1.08 10.51 -1.78
N ALA A 38 -0.05 10.37 -1.09
CA ALA A 38 -1.36 10.75 -1.59
C ALA A 38 -1.46 12.25 -1.87
N VAL A 39 -0.99 13.09 -0.95
CA VAL A 39 -0.95 14.55 -1.12
C VAL A 39 -0.07 14.93 -2.30
N THR A 40 1.13 14.36 -2.42
CA THR A 40 2.05 14.60 -3.54
C THR A 40 1.42 14.19 -4.87
N ALA A 41 0.79 13.02 -4.94
CA ALA A 41 0.09 12.55 -6.13
C ALA A 41 -1.05 13.48 -6.53
N CYS A 42 -1.84 13.95 -5.56
CA CYS A 42 -2.92 14.93 -5.80
C CYS A 42 -2.38 16.26 -6.33
N ILE A 43 -1.31 16.79 -5.74
CA ILE A 43 -0.68 18.05 -6.15
C ILE A 43 -0.14 17.92 -7.58
N LEU A 44 0.63 16.88 -7.87
CA LEU A 44 1.19 16.65 -9.21
C LEU A 44 0.09 16.45 -10.26
N SER A 45 -0.96 15.73 -9.94
CA SER A 45 -2.11 15.52 -10.82
C SER A 45 -2.86 16.84 -11.08
N TYR A 46 -3.02 17.68 -10.06
CA TYR A 46 -3.63 19.01 -10.20
C TYR A 46 -2.81 19.91 -11.12
N TYR A 47 -1.48 20.01 -10.93
CA TYR A 47 -0.62 20.79 -11.79
C TYR A 47 -0.62 20.29 -13.24
N LYS A 48 -0.60 18.97 -13.44
CA LYS A 48 -0.67 18.36 -14.77
C LYS A 48 -2.00 18.64 -15.46
N SER A 49 -3.11 18.55 -14.74
CA SER A 49 -4.46 18.88 -15.23
C SER A 49 -4.57 20.34 -15.66
N LYS A 50 -4.03 21.26 -14.85
CA LYS A 50 -4.01 22.68 -15.15
C LYS A 50 -3.18 23.00 -16.42
N LYS A 51 -2.05 22.31 -16.60
CA LYS A 51 -1.18 22.45 -17.76
C LYS A 51 -1.78 21.89 -19.05
N THR A 52 -2.63 20.86 -18.95
CA THR A 52 -3.26 20.18 -20.11
C THR A 52 -4.65 20.73 -20.44
N GLY A 53 -5.20 21.67 -19.64
CA GLY A 53 -6.54 22.25 -19.88
C GLY A 53 -7.69 21.27 -19.58
N GLN A 54 -7.40 20.10 -19.02
CA GLN A 54 -8.44 19.11 -18.66
C GLN A 54 -8.97 19.37 -17.25
N LYS A 55 -10.28 19.23 -17.07
CA LYS A 55 -10.90 19.35 -15.75
C LYS A 55 -10.42 18.19 -14.85
N PHE A 56 -9.73 18.50 -13.75
CA PHE A 56 -9.29 17.54 -12.75
C PHE A 56 -10.44 16.70 -12.18
N PHE A 57 -11.57 17.33 -11.90
CA PHE A 57 -12.82 16.69 -11.50
C PHE A 57 -13.70 16.38 -12.71
N SER A 58 -13.33 15.35 -13.48
CA SER A 58 -14.22 14.77 -14.50
C SER A 58 -15.00 13.60 -13.92
N ARG A 59 -16.13 13.26 -14.57
CA ARG A 59 -16.90 12.03 -14.22
C ARG A 59 -16.02 10.77 -14.28
N LEU A 60 -15.02 10.78 -15.15
CA LEU A 60 -14.05 9.71 -15.32
C LEU A 60 -13.16 9.57 -14.09
N THR A 61 -12.63 10.68 -13.56
CA THR A 61 -11.81 10.70 -12.36
C THR A 61 -12.58 10.19 -11.14
N TYR A 62 -13.84 10.60 -10.99
CA TYR A 62 -14.68 10.11 -9.90
C TYR A 62 -14.93 8.60 -9.99
N ARG A 63 -15.22 8.10 -11.20
CA ARG A 63 -15.39 6.66 -11.44
C ARG A 63 -14.09 5.87 -11.17
N ALA A 64 -12.95 6.39 -11.61
CA ALA A 64 -11.66 5.78 -11.34
C ALA A 64 -11.39 5.68 -9.83
N LEU A 65 -11.60 6.79 -9.11
CA LEU A 65 -11.40 6.85 -7.66
C LEU A 65 -12.32 5.87 -6.92
N TRP A 66 -13.60 5.82 -7.29
CA TRP A 66 -14.55 4.89 -6.68
C TRP A 66 -14.19 3.42 -6.92
N ASN A 67 -13.83 3.07 -8.15
CA ASN A 67 -13.43 1.71 -8.52
C ASN A 67 -12.11 1.28 -7.86
N PHE A 68 -11.22 2.22 -7.55
CA PHE A 68 -10.01 1.95 -6.78
C PHE A 68 -10.30 1.82 -5.28
N SER A 69 -11.11 2.73 -4.74
CA SER A 69 -11.39 2.80 -3.30
C SER A 69 -12.19 1.61 -2.80
N LEU A 70 -13.12 1.07 -3.60
CA LEU A 70 -14.00 -0.01 -3.18
C LEU A 70 -13.21 -1.29 -2.79
N PRO A 71 -12.32 -1.85 -3.62
CA PRO A 71 -11.50 -2.99 -3.22
C PRO A 71 -10.55 -2.66 -2.07
N MET A 72 -10.00 -1.44 -2.04
CA MET A 72 -9.10 -1.00 -0.97
C MET A 72 -9.80 -0.95 0.39
N LEU A 73 -11.01 -0.40 0.44
CA LEU A 73 -11.81 -0.35 1.67
C LEU A 73 -12.22 -1.75 2.12
N THR A 74 -12.68 -2.58 1.19
CA THR A 74 -13.06 -3.98 1.50
C THR A 74 -11.85 -4.77 2.01
N GLY A 75 -10.71 -4.65 1.35
CA GLY A 75 -9.47 -5.28 1.79
C GLY A 75 -8.99 -4.74 3.14
N GLY A 76 -9.10 -3.43 3.38
CA GLY A 76 -8.76 -2.81 4.66
C GLY A 76 -9.61 -3.33 5.83
N VAL A 77 -10.93 -3.43 5.64
CA VAL A 77 -11.83 -4.01 6.66
C VAL A 77 -11.48 -5.47 6.93
N LEU A 78 -11.19 -6.25 5.87
CA LEU A 78 -10.77 -7.63 6.01
C LEU A 78 -9.43 -7.75 6.75
N CYS A 79 -8.46 -6.88 6.44
CA CYS A 79 -7.18 -6.84 7.17
C CYS A 79 -7.37 -6.54 8.66
N ILE A 80 -8.25 -5.62 9.02
CA ILE A 80 -8.57 -5.33 10.43
C ILE A 80 -9.15 -6.59 11.11
N SER A 81 -10.07 -7.29 10.46
CA SER A 81 -10.64 -8.53 10.99
C SER A 81 -9.57 -9.62 11.19
N ILE A 82 -8.66 -9.79 10.23
CA ILE A 82 -7.55 -10.74 10.29
C ILE A 82 -6.61 -10.40 11.46
N MET A 83 -6.29 -9.12 11.65
CA MET A 83 -5.48 -8.64 12.78
C MET A 83 -6.15 -8.91 14.12
N MET A 84 -7.46 -8.72 14.24
CA MET A 84 -8.22 -9.01 15.47
C MET A 84 -8.22 -10.51 15.84
N HIS A 85 -8.06 -11.38 14.84
CA HIS A 85 -7.95 -12.82 15.03
C HIS A 85 -6.51 -13.35 15.08
N GLU A 86 -5.52 -12.45 15.07
CA GLU A 86 -4.08 -12.75 15.16
C GLU A 86 -3.52 -13.61 14.01
N TYR A 87 -4.19 -13.66 12.86
CA TYR A 87 -3.74 -14.39 11.66
C TYR A 87 -2.80 -13.54 10.79
N TYR A 88 -1.65 -13.14 11.34
CA TYR A 88 -0.72 -12.21 10.67
C TYR A 88 -0.08 -12.78 9.41
N ASP A 89 0.02 -14.11 9.30
CA ASP A 89 0.71 -14.78 8.19
C ASP A 89 0.06 -14.54 6.82
N ILE A 90 -1.27 -14.38 6.79
CA ILE A 90 -2.01 -14.13 5.54
C ILE A 90 -2.29 -12.64 5.29
N LEU A 91 -1.90 -11.76 6.21
CA LEU A 91 -2.20 -10.34 6.12
C LEU A 91 -1.57 -9.70 4.88
N ALA A 92 -0.30 -9.98 4.60
CA ALA A 92 0.41 -9.47 3.45
C ALA A 92 -0.19 -9.96 2.13
N SER A 93 -0.55 -11.26 2.05
CA SER A 93 -1.21 -11.84 0.89
C SER A 93 -2.53 -11.13 0.57
N VAL A 94 -3.35 -10.90 1.58
CA VAL A 94 -4.64 -10.19 1.43
C VAL A 94 -4.41 -8.76 0.95
N MET A 95 -3.45 -8.04 1.51
CA MET A 95 -3.10 -6.69 1.08
C MET A 95 -2.66 -6.66 -0.39
N LEU A 96 -1.78 -7.58 -0.81
CA LEU A 96 -1.30 -7.69 -2.19
C LEU A 96 -2.43 -8.00 -3.16
N LEU A 97 -3.32 -8.92 -2.81
CA LEU A 97 -4.47 -9.32 -3.64
C LEU A 97 -5.46 -8.16 -3.85
N PHE A 98 -5.90 -7.51 -2.78
CA PHE A 98 -6.86 -6.41 -2.87
C PHE A 98 -6.27 -5.18 -3.54
N TYR A 99 -4.99 -4.89 -3.32
CA TYR A 99 -4.31 -3.83 -4.03
C TYR A 99 -4.19 -4.13 -5.53
N GLY A 100 -3.84 -5.35 -5.90
CA GLY A 100 -3.82 -5.79 -7.29
C GLY A 100 -5.19 -5.68 -7.97
N LEU A 101 -6.27 -6.09 -7.29
CA LEU A 101 -7.64 -5.93 -7.77
C LEU A 101 -8.01 -4.45 -7.95
N ALA A 102 -7.61 -3.58 -7.02
CA ALA A 102 -7.83 -2.14 -7.13
C ALA A 102 -7.14 -1.55 -8.37
N LEU A 103 -5.88 -1.96 -8.64
CA LEU A 103 -5.13 -1.55 -9.83
C LEU A 103 -5.77 -2.04 -11.13
N VAL A 104 -6.23 -3.28 -11.20
CA VAL A 104 -6.95 -3.83 -12.36
C VAL A 104 -8.25 -3.05 -12.61
N ASN A 105 -8.98 -2.72 -11.56
CA ASN A 105 -10.21 -1.96 -11.69
C ASN A 105 -9.98 -0.52 -12.19
N VAL A 106 -8.99 0.17 -11.62
CA VAL A 106 -8.70 1.55 -12.00
C VAL A 106 -8.05 1.66 -13.39
N SER A 107 -7.38 0.62 -13.86
CA SER A 107 -6.73 0.61 -15.19
C SER A 107 -7.72 0.85 -16.34
N LYS A 108 -9.00 0.51 -16.15
CA LYS A 108 -10.08 0.76 -17.13
C LYS A 108 -10.35 2.25 -17.35
N PHE A 109 -9.98 3.10 -16.41
CA PHE A 109 -10.22 4.54 -16.41
C PHE A 109 -8.93 5.37 -16.52
N THR A 110 -7.77 4.71 -16.50
CA THR A 110 -6.45 5.33 -16.54
C THR A 110 -5.61 4.71 -17.66
N TYR A 111 -4.33 4.47 -17.41
CA TYR A 111 -3.44 3.84 -18.38
C TYR A 111 -3.59 2.32 -18.39
N SER A 112 -3.76 1.75 -19.59
CA SER A 112 -3.88 0.29 -19.77
C SER A 112 -2.68 -0.50 -19.22
N SER A 113 -1.49 0.13 -19.16
CA SER A 113 -0.29 -0.50 -18.60
C SER A 113 -0.39 -0.81 -17.10
N ILE A 114 -1.26 -0.11 -16.37
CA ILE A 114 -1.50 -0.36 -14.94
C ILE A 114 -2.11 -1.75 -14.68
N VAL A 115 -2.83 -2.30 -15.65
CA VAL A 115 -3.42 -3.63 -15.53
C VAL A 115 -2.35 -4.71 -15.31
N TRP A 116 -1.22 -4.59 -15.99
CA TRP A 116 -0.10 -5.53 -15.84
C TRP A 116 0.51 -5.50 -14.45
N LEU A 117 0.63 -4.29 -13.89
CA LEU A 117 1.05 -4.12 -12.50
C LEU A 117 0.06 -4.79 -11.54
N GLY A 118 -1.24 -4.61 -11.76
CA GLY A 118 -2.30 -5.26 -10.98
C GLY A 118 -2.22 -6.78 -11.03
N TYR A 119 -2.02 -7.36 -12.21
CA TYR A 119 -1.85 -8.81 -12.35
C TYR A 119 -0.59 -9.33 -11.64
N ALA A 120 0.52 -8.59 -11.72
CA ALA A 120 1.74 -8.93 -11.00
C ALA A 120 1.51 -8.97 -9.48
N PHE A 121 0.78 -7.99 -8.93
CA PHE A 121 0.40 -7.99 -7.50
C PHE A 121 -0.50 -9.15 -7.11
N ILE A 122 -1.49 -9.50 -7.96
CA ILE A 122 -2.38 -10.64 -7.72
C ILE A 122 -1.58 -11.94 -7.72
N CYS A 123 -0.72 -12.15 -8.72
CA CYS A 123 0.14 -13.33 -8.79
C CYS A 123 1.05 -13.43 -7.56
N LEU A 124 1.67 -12.32 -7.16
CA LEU A 124 2.54 -12.27 -5.99
C LEU A 124 1.78 -12.60 -4.71
N GLY A 125 0.58 -12.05 -4.53
CA GLY A 125 -0.28 -12.33 -3.37
C GLY A 125 -0.75 -13.78 -3.32
N VAL A 126 -1.08 -14.38 -4.47
CA VAL A 126 -1.42 -15.81 -4.54
C VAL A 126 -0.23 -16.67 -4.17
N VAL A 127 0.97 -16.37 -4.67
CA VAL A 127 2.19 -17.13 -4.32
C VAL A 127 2.48 -17.01 -2.82
N ASP A 128 2.33 -15.83 -2.24
CA ASP A 128 2.52 -15.60 -0.80
C ASP A 128 1.57 -16.45 0.06
N CYS A 129 0.33 -16.69 -0.40
CA CYS A 129 -0.62 -17.57 0.30
C CYS A 129 -0.12 -19.04 0.45
N PHE A 130 0.73 -19.50 -0.47
CA PHE A 130 1.27 -20.86 -0.45
C PHE A 130 2.67 -20.97 0.16
N TRP A 131 3.32 -19.83 0.40
CA TRP A 131 4.72 -19.78 0.86
C TRP A 131 4.84 -19.11 2.23
N GLU A 132 4.47 -19.85 3.25
CA GLU A 132 4.48 -19.36 4.64
C GLU A 132 5.85 -18.84 5.10
N GLY A 133 5.85 -17.85 5.97
CA GLY A 133 7.05 -17.34 6.63
C GLY A 133 7.85 -16.28 5.86
N HIS A 134 7.46 -15.93 4.62
CA HIS A 134 8.15 -14.94 3.79
C HIS A 134 7.27 -13.75 3.39
N SER A 135 6.13 -13.59 4.01
CA SER A 135 5.11 -12.60 3.66
C SER A 135 5.63 -11.16 3.63
N LEU A 136 6.52 -10.79 4.56
CA LEU A 136 7.15 -9.46 4.57
C LEU A 136 8.04 -9.23 3.34
N LEU A 137 8.73 -10.27 2.88
CA LEU A 137 9.57 -10.21 1.68
C LEU A 137 8.71 -10.01 0.42
N PHE A 138 7.63 -10.77 0.28
CA PHE A 138 6.69 -10.61 -0.83
C PHE A 138 6.01 -9.24 -0.82
N TRP A 139 5.64 -8.75 0.36
CA TRP A 139 5.11 -7.41 0.53
C TRP A 139 6.10 -6.33 0.07
N THR A 140 7.37 -6.45 0.45
CA THR A 140 8.43 -5.52 0.06
C THR A 140 8.71 -5.55 -1.43
N ILE A 141 8.74 -6.74 -2.05
CA ILE A 141 8.90 -6.89 -3.51
C ILE A 141 7.73 -6.24 -4.24
N GLY A 142 6.50 -6.47 -3.79
CA GLY A 142 5.30 -5.90 -4.40
C GLY A 142 5.30 -4.37 -4.29
N PHE A 143 5.25 -3.84 -3.08
CA PHE A 143 5.11 -2.40 -2.87
C PHE A 143 6.38 -1.59 -3.14
N GLY A 144 7.56 -2.18 -2.97
CA GLY A 144 8.83 -1.55 -3.33
C GLY A 144 9.23 -1.82 -4.77
N GLY A 145 9.56 -3.09 -5.08
CA GLY A 145 10.14 -3.49 -6.36
C GLY A 145 9.25 -3.20 -7.56
N PHE A 146 7.98 -3.61 -7.53
CA PHE A 146 7.07 -3.43 -8.66
C PHE A 146 6.72 -1.98 -8.94
N HIS A 147 6.62 -1.13 -7.91
CA HIS A 147 6.36 0.30 -8.11
C HIS A 147 7.55 1.03 -8.71
N ILE A 148 8.77 0.70 -8.27
CA ILE A 148 10.00 1.26 -8.85
C ILE A 148 10.14 0.82 -10.30
N LEU A 149 9.98 -0.47 -10.57
CA LEU A 149 10.06 -1.03 -11.91
C LEU A 149 9.02 -0.41 -12.85
N TYR A 150 7.76 -0.33 -12.40
CA TYR A 150 6.69 0.30 -13.16
C TYR A 150 6.96 1.78 -13.43
N GLY A 151 7.43 2.52 -12.43
CA GLY A 151 7.80 3.93 -12.59
C GLY A 151 8.89 4.14 -13.62
N ILE A 152 9.93 3.32 -13.62
CA ILE A 152 11.02 3.36 -14.62
C ILE A 152 10.49 3.02 -16.02
N LEU A 153 9.73 1.92 -16.17
CA LEU A 153 9.15 1.51 -17.44
C LEU A 153 8.18 2.54 -17.99
N PHE A 154 7.36 3.13 -17.13
CA PHE A 154 6.43 4.20 -17.52
C PHE A 154 7.18 5.43 -18.02
N TYR A 155 8.21 5.87 -17.31
CA TYR A 155 9.06 6.98 -17.73
C TYR A 155 9.72 6.74 -19.09
N LEU A 156 10.34 5.56 -19.26
CA LEU A 156 11.00 5.19 -20.52
C LEU A 156 10.03 5.09 -21.71
N HIS A 157 8.82 4.61 -21.47
CA HIS A 157 7.85 4.37 -22.53
C HIS A 157 7.03 5.60 -22.92
N TYR A 158 6.64 6.41 -21.94
CA TYR A 158 5.70 7.51 -22.15
C TYR A 158 6.36 8.89 -22.14
N GLU A 159 7.34 9.14 -21.28
CA GLU A 159 7.92 10.48 -21.13
C GLU A 159 9.11 10.71 -22.08
N ARG A 160 9.98 9.71 -22.26
CA ARG A 160 11.12 9.81 -23.18
C ARG A 160 10.69 9.99 -24.64
N LYS A 161 9.52 9.52 -25.05
CA LYS A 161 8.97 9.72 -26.39
C LYS A 161 8.39 11.12 -26.63
N ARG A 162 8.26 11.93 -25.58
CA ARG A 162 7.67 13.27 -25.64
C ARG A 162 8.70 14.41 -25.58
N SER A 163 9.95 14.13 -25.24
CA SER A 163 11.07 15.06 -25.32
C SER A 163 11.93 14.74 -26.56
#